data_63b52d809cbcd8f71de92200c9192b0a
#
_entry.id   63b52d809cbcd8f71de92200c9192b0a
#
_cell.length_a   1.000
_cell.length_b   1.000
_cell.length_c   1.000
_cell.angle_alpha   90.00
_cell.angle_beta   90.00
_cell.angle_gamma   90.00
#
_symmetry.space_group_name_H-M   'P 1'
#
loop_
_entity.id
_entity.type
_entity.pdbx_description
1 polymer ?
#
loop_
_entity_poly.entity_id
_entity_poly.type
_entity_poly.pdbx_seq_one_letter_code
_entity_poly.pdbx_strand_id
1 'polypeptide(L)'
;MGFSIKELTFKGKHLISLTKEEFAGPWFSFKLKNESSETISVLLKNVEPTPIYKMVNSRTGSIIDRITLDFDIREYLRKLNSQNKINTNAVIEQDALIRLYIDVFNRPNVPYINAFFTIKNISNFDLLDFALYFVFDFDINGLDGFDNDLSGYDEESDIIYQYDETSLYGGFSPISRSTFYETCLTKDFDINIEKLNLSNTLFNQPGEILSALQIDFKTLKPQQTFQTALTISGSLTKEELIKNINDGKINAMKYLSQVNRSVKSTQRNEQEEAFIKLNLQKSVDCND
;
A
#
# COMPACT_ATOMS: atom_id res chain seq x y z
N MET A 1 -7.38 13.65 -4.27
CA MET A 1 -6.31 13.45 -3.25
C MET A 1 -6.41 12.02 -2.73
N GLY A 2 -5.46 11.18 -3.05
CA GLY A 2 -5.32 9.86 -2.46
C GLY A 2 -4.82 9.94 -1.01
N PHE A 3 -4.59 8.80 -0.35
CA PHE A 3 -3.85 8.75 0.90
C PHE A 3 -2.41 9.24 0.63
N SER A 4 -1.95 10.23 1.38
CA SER A 4 -0.57 10.69 1.31
C SER A 4 -0.05 11.02 2.71
N ILE A 5 1.24 10.78 2.93
CA ILE A 5 1.95 11.28 4.09
C ILE A 5 2.27 12.75 3.84
N LYS A 6 1.78 13.64 4.69
CA LYS A 6 1.96 15.10 4.51
C LYS A 6 3.26 15.60 5.12
N GLU A 7 3.75 14.92 6.15
CA GLU A 7 4.96 15.30 6.85
C GLU A 7 5.60 14.06 7.46
N LEU A 8 6.91 13.95 7.30
CA LEU A 8 7.75 12.97 7.96
C LEU A 8 9.05 13.63 8.37
N THR A 9 9.43 13.50 9.65
CA THR A 9 10.67 14.05 10.17
C THR A 9 11.54 12.97 10.82
N PHE A 10 12.85 13.13 10.71
CA PHE A 10 13.83 12.31 11.42
C PHE A 10 14.80 13.22 12.20
N LYS A 11 14.84 13.08 13.53
CA LYS A 11 15.65 13.92 14.42
C LYS A 11 15.47 15.44 14.15
N GLY A 12 14.22 15.85 13.86
CA GLY A 12 13.86 17.24 13.59
C GLY A 12 14.21 17.76 12.20
N LYS A 13 14.75 16.92 11.32
CA LYS A 13 14.94 17.23 9.91
C LYS A 13 13.80 16.66 9.06
N HIS A 14 13.38 17.40 8.05
CA HIS A 14 12.31 16.96 7.16
C HIS A 14 12.82 15.86 6.18
N LEU A 15 12.00 14.82 6.02
CA LEU A 15 12.13 13.79 4.99
C LEU A 15 11.00 13.92 3.96
N ILE A 16 9.83 14.39 4.39
CA ILE A 16 8.68 14.75 3.56
C ILE A 16 8.13 16.06 4.10
N SER A 17 7.92 17.04 3.27
CA SER A 17 7.49 18.38 3.64
C SER A 17 6.11 18.75 3.11
N LEU A 18 5.42 19.65 3.82
CA LEU A 18 3.97 19.94 3.66
C LEU A 18 3.54 20.71 2.41
N THR A 19 4.43 21.07 1.50
CA THR A 19 4.21 22.29 0.72
C THR A 19 3.64 22.12 -0.67
N LYS A 20 3.52 20.91 -1.22
CA LYS A 20 2.95 20.69 -2.57
C LYS A 20 2.16 19.39 -2.68
N GLU A 21 1.69 19.07 -3.87
CA GLU A 21 1.04 17.81 -4.26
C GLU A 21 2.05 16.65 -4.26
N GLU A 22 2.61 16.36 -3.09
CA GLU A 22 3.61 15.33 -2.91
C GLU A 22 2.99 13.94 -3.04
N PHE A 23 3.70 13.08 -3.74
CA PHE A 23 3.32 11.70 -3.89
C PHE A 23 3.91 10.89 -2.73
N ALA A 24 3.08 10.50 -1.78
CA ALA A 24 3.48 9.56 -0.75
C ALA A 24 2.30 8.67 -0.41
N GLY A 25 2.24 7.51 -1.03
CA GLY A 25 1.15 6.59 -0.74
C GLY A 25 1.08 5.38 -1.65
N PRO A 26 0.11 4.49 -1.39
CA PRO A 26 -0.13 3.33 -2.21
C PRO A 26 -0.98 3.72 -3.44
N TRP A 27 -0.56 3.24 -4.60
CA TRP A 27 -1.36 3.18 -5.82
C TRP A 27 -1.63 1.73 -6.16
N PHE A 28 -2.66 1.50 -7.00
CA PHE A 28 -3.04 0.14 -7.39
C PHE A 28 -3.22 0.06 -8.89
N SER A 29 -2.87 -1.10 -9.45
CA SER A 29 -3.34 -1.47 -10.78
C SER A 29 -3.87 -2.90 -10.80
N PHE A 30 -4.73 -3.18 -11.76
CA PHE A 30 -5.26 -4.50 -12.02
C PHE A 30 -5.86 -4.53 -13.42
N LYS A 31 -6.20 -5.74 -13.86
CA LYS A 31 -6.94 -5.95 -15.09
C LYS A 31 -8.31 -6.55 -14.80
N LEU A 32 -9.30 -6.13 -15.55
CA LEU A 32 -10.66 -6.66 -15.54
C LEU A 32 -10.94 -7.35 -16.86
N LYS A 33 -11.69 -8.46 -16.83
CA LYS A 33 -12.29 -9.04 -18.05
C LYS A 33 -13.67 -8.44 -18.26
N ASN A 34 -13.92 -7.98 -19.49
CA ASN A 34 -15.27 -7.62 -19.93
C ASN A 34 -16.03 -8.86 -20.39
N GLU A 35 -17.31 -8.69 -20.78
CA GLU A 35 -18.16 -9.78 -21.30
C GLU A 35 -17.60 -10.44 -22.56
N SER A 36 -16.86 -9.70 -23.38
CA SER A 36 -16.19 -10.19 -24.59
C SER A 36 -14.86 -10.90 -24.29
N SER A 37 -14.53 -11.11 -23.00
CA SER A 37 -13.23 -11.67 -22.54
C SER A 37 -12.01 -10.80 -22.86
N GLU A 38 -12.21 -9.56 -23.27
CA GLU A 38 -11.13 -8.60 -23.43
C GLU A 38 -10.67 -8.09 -22.07
N THR A 39 -9.40 -7.78 -21.98
CA THR A 39 -8.77 -7.33 -20.73
C THR A 39 -8.62 -5.81 -20.71
N ILE A 40 -9.12 -5.19 -19.67
CA ILE A 40 -9.06 -3.75 -19.44
C ILE A 40 -8.07 -3.48 -18.30
N SER A 41 -7.09 -2.63 -18.54
CA SER A 41 -6.15 -2.18 -17.52
C SER A 41 -6.74 -1.01 -16.74
N VAL A 42 -6.63 -1.07 -15.43
CA VAL A 42 -7.07 -0.04 -14.49
C VAL A 42 -5.88 0.39 -13.64
N LEU A 43 -5.62 1.70 -13.57
CA LEU A 43 -4.61 2.30 -12.72
C LEU A 43 -5.26 3.33 -11.79
N LEU A 44 -5.22 3.09 -10.49
CA LEU A 44 -5.86 3.90 -9.45
C LEU A 44 -4.85 4.86 -8.81
N LYS A 45 -4.28 5.78 -9.59
CA LYS A 45 -3.45 6.88 -9.07
C LYS A 45 -4.26 8.17 -8.84
N ASN A 46 -5.37 8.34 -9.55
CA ASN A 46 -6.16 9.56 -9.59
C ASN A 46 -7.59 9.38 -9.05
N VAL A 47 -7.90 8.22 -8.45
CA VAL A 47 -9.20 7.98 -7.84
C VAL A 47 -9.15 8.46 -6.40
N GLU A 48 -9.99 9.45 -6.08
CA GLU A 48 -10.14 9.90 -4.70
C GLU A 48 -10.88 8.84 -3.90
N PRO A 49 -10.25 8.27 -2.85
CA PRO A 49 -10.95 7.35 -1.98
C PRO A 49 -11.94 8.12 -1.11
N THR A 50 -13.08 7.52 -0.86
CA THR A 50 -14.02 8.04 0.15
C THR A 50 -13.58 7.56 1.52
N PRO A 51 -13.14 8.43 2.43
CA PRO A 51 -12.79 8.01 3.79
C PRO A 51 -14.07 7.62 4.54
N ILE A 52 -14.10 6.39 5.08
CA ILE A 52 -15.27 5.91 5.82
C ILE A 52 -15.21 6.36 7.27
N TYR A 53 -14.06 6.26 7.91
CA TYR A 53 -13.79 6.86 9.22
C TYR A 53 -12.34 6.70 9.64
N LYS A 54 -11.94 7.54 10.59
CA LYS A 54 -10.65 7.47 11.26
C LYS A 54 -10.85 6.99 12.70
N MET A 55 -10.09 5.98 13.13
CA MET A 55 -10.11 5.49 14.50
C MET A 55 -8.71 5.56 15.09
N VAL A 56 -8.58 6.20 16.25
CA VAL A 56 -7.34 6.23 17.03
C VAL A 56 -7.49 5.28 18.20
N ASN A 57 -6.60 4.29 18.34
CA ASN A 57 -6.62 3.37 19.45
C ASN A 57 -5.26 3.35 20.18
N SER A 58 -5.24 3.75 21.44
CA SER A 58 -4.01 3.91 22.23
C SER A 58 -3.92 2.93 23.41
N ARG A 59 -4.31 1.67 23.28
CA ARG A 59 -4.30 0.72 24.42
C ARG A 59 -2.92 0.26 24.88
N THR A 60 -1.85 0.46 24.11
CA THR A 60 -0.53 -0.12 24.40
C THR A 60 0.62 0.90 24.43
N GLY A 61 0.33 2.20 24.49
CA GLY A 61 1.35 3.26 24.36
C GLY A 61 1.92 3.40 22.93
N SER A 62 1.45 2.57 21.99
CA SER A 62 1.72 2.74 20.56
C SER A 62 0.58 3.53 19.95
N ILE A 63 0.89 4.60 19.23
CA ILE A 63 -0.12 5.32 18.47
C ILE A 63 -0.43 4.45 17.24
N ILE A 64 -1.67 3.95 17.17
CA ILE A 64 -2.19 3.24 16.01
C ILE A 64 -3.24 4.15 15.41
N ASP A 65 -2.90 4.72 14.25
CA ASP A 65 -3.90 5.39 13.42
C ASP A 65 -4.42 4.40 12.38
N ARG A 66 -5.71 4.08 12.43
CA ARG A 66 -6.37 3.29 11.40
C ARG A 66 -7.14 4.19 10.47
N ILE A 67 -6.89 4.04 9.18
CA ILE A 67 -7.61 4.70 8.10
C ILE A 67 -8.27 3.62 7.26
N THR A 68 -9.56 3.78 6.98
CA THR A 68 -10.29 2.92 6.05
C THR A 68 -10.68 3.75 4.83
N LEU A 69 -10.33 3.25 3.66
CA LEU A 69 -10.59 3.91 2.40
C LEU A 69 -11.33 2.95 1.47
N ASP A 70 -12.46 3.40 0.91
CA ASP A 70 -13.16 2.67 -0.14
C ASP A 70 -12.92 3.34 -1.49
N PHE A 71 -12.48 2.54 -2.46
CA PHE A 71 -12.27 2.95 -3.83
C PHE A 71 -13.43 2.46 -4.68
N ASP A 72 -14.32 3.36 -5.08
CA ASP A 72 -15.36 3.09 -6.04
C ASP A 72 -14.84 3.42 -7.45
N ILE A 73 -14.59 2.37 -8.23
CA ILE A 73 -14.05 2.52 -9.57
C ILE A 73 -15.13 2.74 -10.66
N ARG A 74 -16.42 2.76 -10.29
CA ARG A 74 -17.52 2.88 -11.27
C ARG A 74 -17.43 4.17 -12.07
N GLU A 75 -17.16 5.29 -11.42
CA GLU A 75 -17.00 6.56 -12.11
C GLU A 75 -15.78 6.56 -13.06
N TYR A 76 -14.69 5.96 -12.63
CA TYR A 76 -13.50 5.79 -13.45
C TYR A 76 -13.80 4.93 -14.69
N LEU A 77 -14.49 3.79 -14.53
CA LEU A 77 -14.90 2.94 -15.65
C LEU A 77 -15.87 3.65 -16.59
N ARG A 78 -16.82 4.45 -16.06
CA ARG A 78 -17.72 5.27 -16.90
C ARG A 78 -16.95 6.28 -17.74
N LYS A 79 -15.94 6.93 -17.18
CA LYS A 79 -15.08 7.86 -17.92
C LYS A 79 -14.31 7.13 -19.04
N LEU A 80 -13.77 5.95 -18.77
CA LEU A 80 -13.12 5.14 -19.79
C LEU A 80 -14.09 4.71 -20.90
N ASN A 81 -15.32 4.32 -20.55
CA ASN A 81 -16.36 3.95 -21.50
C ASN A 81 -16.77 5.14 -22.38
N SER A 82 -16.99 6.33 -21.79
CA SER A 82 -17.34 7.54 -22.55
C SER A 82 -16.24 7.97 -23.55
N GLN A 83 -15.02 7.53 -23.36
CA GLN A 83 -13.89 7.76 -24.26
C GLN A 83 -13.75 6.66 -25.33
N ASN A 84 -14.74 5.76 -25.49
CA ASN A 84 -14.70 4.58 -26.37
C ASN A 84 -13.49 3.64 -26.13
N LYS A 85 -12.87 3.72 -24.95
CA LYS A 85 -11.73 2.87 -24.61
C LYS A 85 -12.15 1.49 -24.09
N ILE A 86 -13.40 1.34 -23.67
CA ILE A 86 -13.94 0.09 -23.14
C ILE A 86 -15.45 -0.01 -23.41
N ASN A 87 -15.92 -1.21 -23.73
CA ASN A 87 -17.34 -1.54 -23.76
C ASN A 87 -17.66 -2.39 -22.53
N THR A 88 -18.07 -1.73 -21.43
CA THR A 88 -18.17 -2.37 -20.10
C THR A 88 -19.52 -2.16 -19.42
N ASN A 89 -20.60 -2.04 -20.18
CA ASN A 89 -21.91 -1.77 -19.58
C ASN A 89 -22.26 -2.73 -18.42
N ALA A 90 -21.92 -4.01 -18.51
CA ALA A 90 -22.17 -4.98 -17.45
C ALA A 90 -21.23 -4.83 -16.23
N VAL A 91 -19.96 -4.40 -16.44
CA VAL A 91 -19.02 -4.18 -15.33
C VAL A 91 -19.36 -2.90 -14.55
N ILE A 92 -19.92 -1.89 -15.24
CA ILE A 92 -20.27 -0.61 -14.63
C ILE A 92 -21.48 -0.72 -13.69
N GLU A 93 -22.35 -1.69 -13.89
CA GLU A 93 -23.53 -1.91 -13.04
C GLU A 93 -23.21 -2.65 -11.73
N GLN A 94 -22.06 -3.32 -11.65
CA GLN A 94 -21.63 -4.03 -10.45
C GLN A 94 -20.92 -3.10 -9.47
N ASP A 95 -21.05 -3.37 -8.17
CA ASP A 95 -20.35 -2.64 -7.12
C ASP A 95 -18.84 -2.93 -7.17
N ALA A 96 -18.13 -2.12 -7.94
CA ALA A 96 -16.69 -2.25 -8.14
C ALA A 96 -15.95 -1.52 -7.04
N LEU A 97 -15.74 -2.17 -5.90
CA LEU A 97 -15.06 -1.59 -4.75
C LEU A 97 -13.84 -2.38 -4.33
N ILE A 98 -12.76 -1.66 -4.09
CA ILE A 98 -11.60 -2.13 -3.33
C ILE A 98 -11.62 -1.41 -1.99
N ARG A 99 -11.54 -2.14 -0.90
CA ARG A 99 -11.41 -1.57 0.44
C ARG A 99 -9.98 -1.70 0.92
N LEU A 100 -9.42 -0.59 1.34
CA LEU A 100 -8.09 -0.50 1.90
C LEU A 100 -8.17 -0.11 3.37
N TYR A 101 -7.56 -0.91 4.25
CA TYR A 101 -7.28 -0.55 5.62
C TYR A 101 -5.79 -0.26 5.75
N ILE A 102 -5.47 0.86 6.38
CA ILE A 102 -4.10 1.25 6.68
C ILE A 102 -3.97 1.43 8.18
N ASP A 103 -3.12 0.65 8.81
CA ASP A 103 -2.75 0.78 10.22
C ASP A 103 -1.32 1.29 10.31
N VAL A 104 -1.14 2.49 10.85
CA VAL A 104 0.19 3.08 11.02
C VAL A 104 0.64 2.92 12.47
N PHE A 105 1.82 2.32 12.65
CA PHE A 105 2.45 2.13 13.95
C PHE A 105 3.68 3.00 14.06
N ASN A 106 3.59 4.00 14.90
CA ASN A 106 4.71 4.81 15.34
C ASN A 106 4.99 4.51 16.81
N ARG A 107 6.14 3.92 17.11
CA ARG A 107 6.58 3.64 18.48
C ARG A 107 7.65 4.65 18.91
N PRO A 108 7.53 5.22 20.10
CA PRO A 108 8.62 6.00 20.66
C PRO A 108 9.90 5.18 20.73
N ASN A 109 11.04 5.80 20.42
CA ASN A 109 12.38 5.21 20.52
C ASN A 109 12.73 4.12 19.49
N VAL A 110 11.96 3.95 18.43
CA VAL A 110 12.40 3.19 17.24
C VAL A 110 12.57 4.14 16.05
N PRO A 111 13.61 3.95 15.23
CA PRO A 111 13.93 4.86 14.14
C PRO A 111 13.19 4.52 12.84
N TYR A 112 12.02 3.88 12.91
CA TYR A 112 11.21 3.52 11.76
C TYR A 112 9.71 3.56 12.07
N ILE A 113 8.92 3.68 11.01
CA ILE A 113 7.47 3.59 11.03
C ILE A 113 7.06 2.36 10.22
N ASN A 114 6.09 1.60 10.72
CA ASN A 114 5.46 0.53 9.98
C ASN A 114 4.02 0.90 9.62
N ALA A 115 3.71 0.90 8.33
CA ALA A 115 2.36 1.01 7.82
C ALA A 115 1.89 -0.34 7.30
N PHE A 116 0.76 -0.84 7.82
CA PHE A 116 0.16 -2.13 7.45
C PHE A 116 -1.00 -1.89 6.51
N PHE A 117 -1.00 -2.58 5.39
CA PHE A 117 -2.01 -2.46 4.35
C PHE A 117 -2.80 -3.75 4.27
N THR A 118 -4.10 -3.65 4.44
CA THR A 118 -5.04 -4.76 4.22
C THR A 118 -5.97 -4.35 3.09
N ILE A 119 -5.84 -5.01 1.96
CA ILE A 119 -6.58 -4.72 0.73
C ILE A 119 -7.60 -5.82 0.51
N LYS A 120 -8.87 -5.47 0.48
CA LYS A 120 -9.97 -6.41 0.25
C LYS A 120 -10.66 -6.10 -1.07
N ASN A 121 -10.80 -7.10 -1.93
CA ASN A 121 -11.69 -7.04 -3.07
C ASN A 121 -13.12 -7.27 -2.58
N ILE A 122 -13.94 -6.22 -2.55
CA ILE A 122 -15.36 -6.31 -2.19
C ILE A 122 -16.29 -6.32 -3.41
N SER A 123 -15.70 -6.31 -4.62
CA SER A 123 -16.43 -6.48 -5.87
C SER A 123 -16.80 -7.94 -6.14
N ASN A 124 -17.60 -8.17 -7.18
CA ASN A 124 -18.04 -9.50 -7.58
C ASN A 124 -17.18 -10.11 -8.71
N PHE A 125 -16.06 -9.49 -9.08
CA PHE A 125 -15.19 -9.95 -10.15
C PHE A 125 -13.73 -10.07 -9.69
N ASP A 126 -12.97 -10.89 -10.41
CA ASP A 126 -11.54 -11.07 -10.18
C ASP A 126 -10.76 -9.81 -10.60
N LEU A 127 -9.88 -9.32 -9.73
CA LEU A 127 -8.88 -8.32 -10.07
C LEU A 127 -7.63 -9.07 -10.52
N LEU A 128 -7.41 -9.14 -11.83
CA LEU A 128 -6.30 -9.88 -12.43
C LEU A 128 -5.03 -9.02 -12.45
N ASP A 129 -3.87 -9.67 -12.39
CA ASP A 129 -2.57 -8.99 -12.42
C ASP A 129 -2.52 -7.80 -11.44
N PHE A 130 -3.03 -8.03 -10.23
CA PHE A 130 -3.12 -6.98 -9.21
C PHE A 130 -1.71 -6.56 -8.77
N ALA A 131 -1.44 -5.27 -8.85
CA ALA A 131 -0.18 -4.68 -8.40
C ALA A 131 -0.43 -3.54 -7.41
N LEU A 132 0.47 -3.45 -6.43
CA LEU A 132 0.53 -2.38 -5.44
C LEU A 132 1.83 -1.62 -5.62
N TYR A 133 1.74 -0.30 -5.75
CA TYR A 133 2.88 0.59 -5.86
C TYR A 133 2.98 1.42 -4.59
N PHE A 134 4.17 1.46 -4.01
CA PHE A 134 4.53 2.42 -2.98
C PHE A 134 5.33 3.53 -3.65
N VAL A 135 4.80 4.73 -3.63
CA VAL A 135 5.34 5.89 -4.33
C VAL A 135 5.65 6.97 -3.31
N PHE A 136 6.90 7.42 -3.25
CA PHE A 136 7.34 8.44 -2.30
C PHE A 136 8.19 9.50 -3.01
N ASP A 137 7.82 10.72 -2.74
CA ASP A 137 8.58 11.92 -3.01
C ASP A 137 9.17 12.40 -1.68
N PHE A 138 10.45 12.10 -1.45
CA PHE A 138 11.14 12.58 -0.26
C PHE A 138 11.72 13.96 -0.58
N ASP A 139 11.39 14.94 0.25
CA ASP A 139 12.04 16.25 0.23
C ASP A 139 13.16 16.23 1.28
N ILE A 140 14.28 15.60 0.96
CA ILE A 140 15.38 15.47 1.90
C ILE A 140 15.87 16.87 2.32
N ASN A 141 15.86 17.12 3.64
CA ASN A 141 16.17 18.42 4.23
C ASN A 141 15.11 19.51 3.98
N GLY A 142 13.94 19.16 3.44
CA GLY A 142 12.82 20.05 3.23
C GLY A 142 12.99 20.97 2.03
N LEU A 143 12.31 22.12 2.06
CA LEU A 143 12.25 23.07 0.94
C LEU A 143 13.58 23.65 0.49
N ASP A 144 14.60 23.61 1.31
CA ASP A 144 15.92 24.17 1.00
C ASP A 144 16.81 23.18 0.21
N GLY A 145 16.40 21.90 0.12
CA GLY A 145 17.21 20.83 -0.46
C GLY A 145 16.51 19.93 -1.48
N PHE A 146 15.21 20.05 -1.65
CA PHE A 146 14.37 19.11 -2.42
C PHE A 146 14.79 18.88 -3.89
N ASP A 147 15.48 19.82 -4.52
CA ASP A 147 15.94 19.74 -5.90
C ASP A 147 17.37 19.19 -6.07
N ASN A 148 18.00 18.80 -4.96
CA ASN A 148 19.36 18.24 -4.92
C ASN A 148 19.41 16.78 -4.45
N ASP A 149 18.28 16.12 -4.36
CA ASP A 149 18.19 14.75 -3.90
C ASP A 149 18.85 13.79 -4.89
N LEU A 150 19.52 12.79 -4.33
CA LEU A 150 20.05 11.63 -5.03
C LEU A 150 19.27 10.39 -4.62
N SER A 151 19.26 9.38 -5.47
CA SER A 151 18.56 8.14 -5.18
C SER A 151 19.47 6.93 -5.24
N GLY A 152 19.04 5.84 -4.59
CA GLY A 152 19.70 4.56 -4.66
C GLY A 152 18.74 3.41 -4.33
N TYR A 153 19.18 2.21 -4.70
CA TYR A 153 18.48 0.98 -4.40
C TYR A 153 19.47 -0.07 -3.87
N ASP A 154 19.14 -0.64 -2.73
CA ASP A 154 19.85 -1.78 -2.16
C ASP A 154 19.10 -3.05 -2.54
N GLU A 155 19.64 -3.77 -3.52
CA GLU A 155 18.98 -4.95 -4.08
C GLU A 155 18.91 -6.11 -3.07
N GLU A 156 19.91 -6.25 -2.20
CA GLU A 156 19.95 -7.34 -1.22
C GLU A 156 18.83 -7.21 -0.19
N SER A 157 18.64 -6.00 0.33
CA SER A 157 17.62 -5.69 1.35
C SER A 157 16.28 -5.26 0.74
N ASP A 158 16.21 -5.03 -0.59
CA ASP A 158 15.04 -4.50 -1.30
C ASP A 158 14.61 -3.14 -0.74
N ILE A 159 15.57 -2.22 -0.60
CA ILE A 159 15.37 -0.88 -0.05
C ILE A 159 15.66 0.17 -1.11
N ILE A 160 14.66 1.01 -1.39
CA ILE A 160 14.84 2.23 -2.17
C ILE A 160 14.98 3.43 -1.23
N TYR A 161 15.88 4.36 -1.55
CA TYR A 161 16.19 5.48 -0.68
C TYR A 161 16.59 6.71 -1.48
N GLN A 162 16.43 7.86 -0.84
CA GLN A 162 16.92 9.14 -1.30
C GLN A 162 17.84 9.74 -0.24
N TYR A 163 18.74 10.61 -0.65
CA TYR A 163 19.71 11.28 0.22
C TYR A 163 20.24 12.54 -0.44
N ASP A 164 20.79 13.42 0.35
CA ASP A 164 21.42 14.66 -0.10
C ASP A 164 22.88 14.80 0.39
N GLU A 165 23.52 15.90 0.05
CA GLU A 165 24.88 16.21 0.48
C GLU A 165 25.02 16.36 2.00
N THR A 166 23.93 16.59 2.75
CA THR A 166 23.93 16.70 4.22
C THR A 166 23.98 15.34 4.92
N SER A 167 24.10 14.25 4.15
CA SER A 167 24.08 12.87 4.64
C SER A 167 22.79 12.51 5.40
N LEU A 168 21.68 13.16 5.09
CA LEU A 168 20.36 12.74 5.52
C LEU A 168 19.81 11.74 4.49
N TYR A 169 19.36 10.59 4.99
CA TYR A 169 18.79 9.52 4.19
C TYR A 169 17.34 9.32 4.57
N GLY A 170 16.45 9.19 3.58
CA GLY A 170 15.09 8.71 3.72
C GLY A 170 14.88 7.48 2.84
N GLY A 171 14.21 6.46 3.32
CA GLY A 171 13.99 5.27 2.52
C GLY A 171 12.85 4.39 3.02
N PHE A 172 12.46 3.45 2.17
CA PHE A 172 11.39 2.52 2.49
C PHE A 172 11.58 1.17 1.82
N SER A 173 10.91 0.17 2.37
CA SER A 173 10.86 -1.18 1.83
C SER A 173 9.59 -1.90 2.27
N PRO A 174 8.91 -2.62 1.38
CA PRO A 174 7.85 -3.52 1.76
C PRO A 174 8.39 -4.80 2.41
N ILE A 175 7.55 -5.51 3.16
CA ILE A 175 7.92 -6.81 3.73
C ILE A 175 7.99 -7.93 2.67
N SER A 176 7.20 -7.81 1.60
CA SER A 176 7.27 -8.68 0.42
C SER A 176 8.30 -8.11 -0.54
N ARG A 177 9.10 -8.95 -1.18
CA ARG A 177 10.09 -8.49 -2.15
C ARG A 177 9.39 -7.77 -3.31
N SER A 178 9.93 -6.62 -3.70
CA SER A 178 9.46 -5.86 -4.85
C SER A 178 9.73 -6.58 -6.15
N THR A 179 8.78 -6.52 -7.07
CA THR A 179 8.93 -7.07 -8.43
C THR A 179 9.64 -6.09 -9.35
N PHE A 180 9.36 -4.80 -9.14
CA PHE A 180 9.92 -3.70 -9.91
C PHE A 180 10.22 -2.51 -9.00
N TYR A 181 11.14 -1.66 -9.43
CA TYR A 181 11.49 -0.40 -8.78
C TYR A 181 11.71 0.70 -9.81
N GLU A 182 11.63 1.95 -9.37
CA GLU A 182 11.94 3.09 -10.23
C GLU A 182 12.28 4.32 -9.39
N THR A 183 13.28 5.09 -9.84
CA THR A 183 13.43 6.48 -9.44
C THR A 183 13.54 7.35 -10.69
N CYS A 184 12.85 8.48 -10.67
CA CYS A 184 12.88 9.45 -11.74
C CYS A 184 12.61 10.86 -11.19
N LEU A 185 12.70 11.88 -12.02
CA LEU A 185 12.21 13.19 -11.63
C LEU A 185 10.70 13.14 -11.40
N THR A 186 10.21 13.76 -10.35
CA THR A 186 8.79 13.77 -9.96
C THR A 186 7.87 14.17 -11.12
N LYS A 187 8.28 15.16 -11.93
CA LYS A 187 7.53 15.62 -13.11
C LYS A 187 7.46 14.59 -14.25
N ASP A 188 8.37 13.64 -14.29
CA ASP A 188 8.49 12.66 -15.39
C ASP A 188 7.89 11.30 -15.01
N PHE A 189 7.44 11.15 -13.75
CA PHE A 189 6.89 9.89 -13.26
C PHE A 189 5.52 9.58 -13.87
N ASP A 190 5.46 8.51 -14.64
CA ASP A 190 4.20 7.97 -15.15
C ASP A 190 4.26 6.45 -15.32
N ILE A 191 3.22 5.76 -14.82
CA ILE A 191 3.08 4.32 -15.01
C ILE A 191 2.34 4.08 -16.31
N ASN A 192 3.02 3.43 -17.26
CA ASN A 192 2.41 3.08 -18.54
C ASN A 192 1.21 2.15 -18.34
N ILE A 193 0.01 2.58 -18.73
CA ILE A 193 -1.25 1.87 -18.54
C ILE A 193 -1.33 0.52 -19.27
N GLU A 194 -0.52 0.31 -20.30
CA GLU A 194 -0.50 -0.94 -21.05
C GLU A 194 0.36 -2.00 -20.36
N LYS A 195 1.51 -1.57 -19.81
CA LYS A 195 2.47 -2.45 -19.15
C LYS A 195 2.15 -2.64 -17.67
N LEU A 196 1.69 -1.59 -16.99
CA LEU A 196 1.44 -1.54 -15.55
C LEU A 196 2.66 -1.91 -14.70
N ASN A 197 3.87 -1.68 -15.21
CA ASN A 197 5.12 -1.99 -14.53
C ASN A 197 6.00 -0.76 -14.43
N LEU A 198 6.75 -0.67 -13.32
CA LEU A 198 7.85 0.27 -13.18
C LEU A 198 9.01 -0.14 -14.09
N SER A 199 9.93 0.80 -14.36
CA SER A 199 10.94 0.66 -15.39
C SER A 199 12.19 -0.13 -14.98
N ASN A 200 12.41 -0.40 -13.70
CA ASN A 200 13.66 -0.92 -13.10
C ASN A 200 14.86 0.00 -13.36
N THR A 201 14.64 1.30 -13.37
CA THR A 201 15.68 2.30 -13.57
C THR A 201 15.89 3.15 -12.32
N LEU A 202 17.14 3.62 -12.14
CA LEU A 202 17.50 4.58 -11.14
C LEU A 202 17.92 5.89 -11.81
N PHE A 203 17.36 6.99 -11.31
CA PHE A 203 17.83 8.32 -11.67
C PHE A 203 19.06 8.64 -10.85
N ASN A 204 20.18 8.93 -11.50
CA ASN A 204 21.51 9.05 -10.90
C ASN A 204 22.09 10.48 -10.95
N GLN A 205 21.23 11.48 -11.10
CA GLN A 205 21.59 12.88 -11.04
C GLN A 205 20.82 13.57 -9.93
N PRO A 206 21.34 14.67 -9.37
CA PRO A 206 20.57 15.45 -8.39
C PRO A 206 19.28 16.00 -9.00
N GLY A 207 18.20 16.05 -8.20
CA GLY A 207 16.92 16.60 -8.64
C GLY A 207 15.80 16.38 -7.64
N GLU A 208 14.62 16.86 -7.96
CA GLU A 208 13.37 16.54 -7.28
C GLU A 208 12.96 15.11 -7.68
N ILE A 209 13.32 14.14 -6.85
CA ILE A 209 13.27 12.70 -7.20
C ILE A 209 12.09 12.01 -6.52
N LEU A 210 11.32 11.29 -7.32
CA LEU A 210 10.33 10.35 -6.85
C LEU A 210 10.90 8.93 -6.85
N SER A 211 10.61 8.16 -5.82
CA SER A 211 10.99 6.76 -5.67
C SER A 211 9.76 5.86 -5.59
N ALA A 212 9.77 4.74 -6.31
CA ALA A 212 8.67 3.80 -6.34
C ALA A 212 9.13 2.34 -6.25
N LEU A 213 8.36 1.52 -5.52
CA LEU A 213 8.48 0.07 -5.45
C LEU A 213 7.14 -0.58 -5.81
N GLN A 214 7.17 -1.64 -6.59
CA GLN A 214 5.99 -2.40 -7.02
C GLN A 214 6.01 -3.80 -6.45
N ILE A 215 4.85 -4.24 -5.96
CA ILE A 215 4.60 -5.64 -5.57
C ILE A 215 3.49 -6.18 -6.45
N ASP A 216 3.75 -7.29 -7.14
CA ASP A 216 2.76 -7.97 -7.94
C ASP A 216 2.05 -9.07 -7.16
N PHE A 217 0.76 -9.12 -7.36
CA PHE A 217 -0.12 -10.16 -6.86
C PHE A 217 -0.96 -10.69 -8.02
N LYS A 218 -0.95 -12.01 -8.27
CA LYS A 218 -1.53 -12.58 -9.51
C LYS A 218 -3.00 -12.24 -9.70
N THR A 219 -3.83 -12.53 -8.70
CA THR A 219 -5.28 -12.33 -8.77
C THR A 219 -5.83 -12.12 -7.38
N LEU A 220 -6.61 -11.08 -7.21
CA LEU A 220 -7.37 -10.82 -5.99
C LEU A 220 -8.85 -11.15 -6.26
N LYS A 221 -9.29 -12.34 -5.82
CA LYS A 221 -10.66 -12.83 -6.05
C LYS A 221 -11.69 -12.05 -5.23
N PRO A 222 -12.99 -12.12 -5.58
CA PRO A 222 -14.07 -11.58 -4.77
C PRO A 222 -13.95 -12.01 -3.31
N GLN A 223 -14.11 -11.04 -2.40
CA GLN A 223 -13.96 -11.19 -0.93
C GLN A 223 -12.56 -11.61 -0.44
N GLN A 224 -11.62 -11.85 -1.32
CA GLN A 224 -10.23 -12.14 -0.93
C GLN A 224 -9.56 -10.89 -0.38
N THR A 225 -8.66 -11.13 0.58
CA THR A 225 -7.85 -10.11 1.23
C THR A 225 -6.38 -10.36 0.95
N PHE A 226 -5.66 -9.30 0.59
CA PHE A 226 -4.20 -9.25 0.54
C PHE A 226 -3.68 -8.36 1.67
N GLN A 227 -2.62 -8.81 2.34
CA GLN A 227 -1.99 -8.05 3.43
C GLN A 227 -0.50 -7.90 3.19
N THR A 228 -0.01 -6.69 3.40
CA THR A 228 1.42 -6.38 3.38
C THR A 228 1.72 -5.26 4.38
N ALA A 229 2.99 -4.93 4.54
CA ALA A 229 3.41 -3.77 5.31
C ALA A 229 4.56 -3.06 4.62
N LEU A 230 4.68 -1.78 4.87
CA LEU A 230 5.76 -0.92 4.45
C LEU A 230 6.51 -0.43 5.69
N THR A 231 7.82 -0.54 5.67
CA THR A 231 8.69 0.09 6.65
C THR A 231 9.32 1.32 6.04
N ILE A 232 9.24 2.45 6.74
CA ILE A 232 9.82 3.73 6.34
C ILE A 232 10.79 4.16 7.44
N SER A 233 11.96 4.67 7.07
CA SER A 233 12.95 5.17 8.03
C SER A 233 13.73 6.35 7.47
N GLY A 234 14.32 7.09 8.41
CA GLY A 234 15.39 8.05 8.13
C GLY A 234 16.66 7.70 8.88
N SER A 235 17.81 8.20 8.43
CA SER A 235 19.08 8.07 9.12
C SER A 235 20.11 9.10 8.66
N LEU A 236 21.28 9.11 9.31
CA LEU A 236 22.42 9.92 8.90
C LEU A 236 23.49 9.14 8.13
N THR A 237 23.30 7.83 7.96
CA THR A 237 24.17 6.98 7.14
C THR A 237 23.34 5.92 6.41
N LYS A 238 23.84 5.46 5.27
CA LYS A 238 23.20 4.41 4.49
C LYS A 238 23.10 3.10 5.29
N GLU A 239 24.16 2.74 6.00
CA GLU A 239 24.23 1.49 6.77
C GLU A 239 23.19 1.49 7.90
N GLU A 240 23.05 2.63 8.60
CA GLU A 240 22.03 2.80 9.64
C GLU A 240 20.61 2.72 9.04
N LEU A 241 20.38 3.34 7.88
CA LEU A 241 19.09 3.27 7.18
C LEU A 241 18.71 1.81 6.86
N ILE A 242 19.62 1.07 6.23
CA ILE A 242 19.41 -0.34 5.86
C ILE A 242 19.09 -1.16 7.10
N LYS A 243 19.87 -1.00 8.17
CA LYS A 243 19.63 -1.67 9.45
C LYS A 243 18.25 -1.35 10.02
N ASN A 244 17.90 -0.08 10.10
CA ASN A 244 16.62 0.38 10.67
C ASN A 244 15.42 -0.19 9.90
N ILE A 245 15.48 -0.16 8.57
CA ILE A 245 14.41 -0.70 7.71
C ILE A 245 14.31 -2.21 7.88
N ASN A 246 15.43 -2.94 7.90
CA ASN A 246 15.41 -4.40 8.11
C ASN A 246 14.85 -4.78 9.49
N ASP A 247 15.22 -4.07 10.55
CA ASP A 247 14.64 -4.25 11.89
C ASP A 247 13.12 -4.01 11.87
N GLY A 248 12.67 -2.97 11.18
CA GLY A 248 11.25 -2.66 10.99
C GLY A 248 10.51 -3.74 10.22
N LYS A 249 11.07 -4.26 9.12
CA LYS A 249 10.50 -5.38 8.34
C LYS A 249 10.32 -6.64 9.20
N ILE A 250 11.33 -7.00 10.00
CA ILE A 250 11.25 -8.14 10.92
C ILE A 250 10.10 -7.96 11.92
N ASN A 251 9.96 -6.76 12.49
CA ASN A 251 8.88 -6.46 13.44
C ASN A 251 7.50 -6.47 12.77
N ALA A 252 7.39 -5.95 11.55
CA ALA A 252 6.15 -5.98 10.77
C ALA A 252 5.72 -7.42 10.45
N MET A 253 6.64 -8.28 10.01
CA MET A 253 6.36 -9.69 9.76
C MET A 253 5.89 -10.44 11.01
N LYS A 254 6.52 -10.19 12.16
CA LYS A 254 6.09 -10.77 13.44
C LYS A 254 4.67 -10.35 13.80
N TYR A 255 4.34 -9.07 13.64
CA TYR A 255 3.00 -8.55 13.92
C TYR A 255 1.95 -9.20 13.02
N LEU A 256 2.12 -9.21 11.70
CA LEU A 256 1.18 -9.85 10.77
C LEU A 256 1.00 -11.34 11.05
N SER A 257 2.07 -12.05 11.43
CA SER A 257 1.97 -13.46 11.80
C SER A 257 1.14 -13.69 13.05
N GLN A 258 1.19 -12.80 14.03
CA GLN A 258 0.39 -12.86 15.26
C GLN A 258 -1.08 -12.57 14.98
N VAL A 259 -1.38 -11.51 14.21
CA VAL A 259 -2.75 -11.15 13.81
C VAL A 259 -3.39 -12.30 13.05
N ASN A 260 -2.70 -12.90 12.08
CA ASN A 260 -3.22 -14.01 11.30
C ASN A 260 -3.47 -15.27 12.14
N ARG A 261 -2.68 -15.52 13.19
CA ARG A 261 -2.91 -16.62 14.13
C ARG A 261 -4.16 -16.37 14.99
N SER A 262 -4.33 -15.15 15.49
CA SER A 262 -5.50 -14.81 16.32
C SER A 262 -6.80 -14.88 15.52
N VAL A 263 -6.80 -14.42 14.26
CA VAL A 263 -7.98 -14.53 13.38
C VAL A 263 -8.33 -15.99 13.10
N LYS A 264 -7.35 -16.85 12.80
CA LYS A 264 -7.59 -18.28 12.59
C LYS A 264 -8.13 -18.98 13.86
N SER A 265 -7.63 -18.64 15.04
CA SER A 265 -8.12 -19.20 16.31
C SER A 265 -9.57 -18.76 16.59
N THR A 266 -9.91 -17.51 16.34
CA THR A 266 -11.28 -17.00 16.50
C THR A 266 -12.25 -17.67 15.55
N GLN A 267 -11.89 -17.79 14.26
CA GLN A 267 -12.73 -18.49 13.26
C GLN A 267 -12.94 -19.97 13.60
N ARG A 268 -11.91 -20.62 14.15
CA ARG A 268 -12.03 -22.01 14.58
C ARG A 268 -12.99 -22.15 15.76
N ASN A 269 -12.90 -21.26 16.75
CA ASN A 269 -13.82 -21.27 17.90
C ASN A 269 -15.26 -21.00 17.47
N GLU A 270 -15.50 -20.05 16.56
CA GLU A 270 -16.83 -19.76 16.01
C GLU A 270 -17.40 -20.96 15.25
N GLN A 271 -16.58 -21.70 14.49
CA GLN A 271 -16.98 -22.91 13.79
C GLN A 271 -17.29 -24.06 14.77
N GLU A 272 -16.48 -24.21 15.82
CA GLU A 272 -16.71 -25.21 16.87
C GLU A 272 -18.01 -24.89 17.66
N GLU A 273 -18.26 -23.61 17.99
CA GLU A 273 -19.52 -23.20 18.64
C GLU A 273 -20.74 -23.40 17.73
N ALA A 274 -20.63 -23.08 16.43
CA ALA A 274 -21.70 -23.31 15.47
C ALA A 274 -22.00 -24.82 15.32
N PHE A 275 -20.97 -25.66 15.29
CA PHE A 275 -21.11 -27.12 15.23
C PHE A 275 -21.78 -27.70 16.48
N ILE A 276 -21.41 -27.20 17.67
CA ILE A 276 -22.04 -27.60 18.94
C ILE A 276 -23.52 -27.20 18.96
N LYS A 277 -23.87 -25.97 18.54
CA LYS A 277 -25.27 -25.50 18.46
C LYS A 277 -26.09 -26.35 17.50
N LEU A 278 -25.54 -26.72 16.35
CA LEU A 278 -26.23 -27.57 15.37
C LEU A 278 -26.49 -28.98 15.87
N ASN A 279 -25.58 -29.54 16.64
CA ASN A 279 -25.74 -30.88 17.24
C ASN A 279 -26.70 -30.90 18.43
N LEU A 280 -26.72 -29.83 19.21
CA LEU A 280 -27.71 -29.69 20.30
C LEU A 280 -29.14 -29.55 19.74
N GLN A 281 -29.31 -28.81 18.63
CA GLN A 281 -30.61 -28.65 17.97
C GLN A 281 -31.14 -30.00 17.42
N LYS A 282 -30.26 -30.80 16.80
CA LYS A 282 -30.61 -32.14 16.30
C LYS A 282 -30.97 -33.15 17.41
N SER A 283 -30.40 -32.98 18.62
CA SER A 283 -30.71 -33.86 19.78
C SER A 283 -32.05 -33.52 20.43
N VAL A 284 -32.55 -32.31 20.26
CA VAL A 284 -33.89 -31.90 20.71
C VAL A 284 -34.99 -32.37 19.78
N ASP A 285 -34.74 -32.32 18.46
CA ASP A 285 -35.71 -32.74 17.42
C ASP A 285 -35.85 -34.28 17.29
N CYS A 286 -35.03 -35.07 18.00
CA CYS A 286 -35.14 -36.55 17.99
C CYS A 286 -35.90 -37.12 19.24
N ASN A 287 -36.41 -36.27 20.12
CA ASN A 287 -37.12 -36.71 21.33
C ASN A 287 -38.62 -36.32 21.37
N ASP A 288 -39.17 -35.90 20.22
CA ASP A 288 -40.61 -35.79 19.98
C ASP A 288 -41.01 -36.89 18.93
#